data_43c07911ab2a76e53eb70e9e822035eb
#
_entry.id   43c07911ab2a76e53eb70e9e822035eb
#
_cell.length_a   1.000
_cell.length_b   1.000
_cell.length_c   1.000
_cell.angle_alpha   90.00
_cell.angle_beta   90.00
_cell.angle_gamma   90.00
#
_symmetry.space_group_name_H-M   'P 1'
#
loop_
_entity.id
_entity.type
_entity.pdbx_description
1 polymer ?
#
loop_
_entity_poly.entity_id
_entity_poly.type
_entity_poly.pdbx_seq_one_letter_code
_entity_poly.pdbx_strand_id
1 'polypeptide(L)'
;MSSGGIEMFKDFVEERFEGDGATLFVRRAGPAGAPPLVLLHGYPQTSAMWHGVGPILARTFQVICPDLRGYGRSDKPASDAAHAPYAKRAMASDIVAVMRRLGHERFLVGAHDRGARVAHRLGLDHPDRVAAMALLDIAPTREMYTGTSAAFAHAYWHWFFLTQPSPLPERMIGADPEGFWKLKCFNQARGDNPFTPEALSLIHI
;
A
#
# COMPACT_ATOMS: atom_id res chain seq x y z
N MET A 1 -21.98 -2.73 -27.87
CA MET A 1 -22.20 -3.46 -26.61
C MET A 1 -21.19 -2.89 -25.63
N SER A 2 -21.63 -2.08 -24.68
CA SER A 2 -20.73 -1.43 -23.72
C SER A 2 -20.17 -2.51 -22.80
N SER A 3 -18.85 -2.64 -22.76
CA SER A 3 -18.14 -3.44 -21.78
C SER A 3 -18.48 -2.90 -20.39
N GLY A 4 -19.29 -3.63 -19.63
CA GLY A 4 -19.61 -3.32 -18.25
C GLY A 4 -18.39 -3.56 -17.35
N GLY A 5 -17.32 -2.79 -17.53
CA GLY A 5 -16.22 -2.70 -16.58
C GLY A 5 -16.79 -2.13 -15.29
N ILE A 6 -16.62 -2.84 -14.18
CA ILE A 6 -16.91 -2.29 -12.86
C ILE A 6 -16.03 -1.07 -12.71
N GLU A 7 -16.65 0.12 -12.67
CA GLU A 7 -15.93 1.37 -12.48
C GLU A 7 -15.34 1.36 -11.06
N MET A 8 -14.07 1.00 -10.97
CA MET A 8 -13.35 0.97 -9.69
C MET A 8 -13.31 2.39 -9.13
N PHE A 9 -13.72 2.55 -7.88
CA PHE A 9 -13.75 3.85 -7.20
C PHE A 9 -14.72 4.88 -7.79
N LYS A 10 -15.92 4.43 -8.19
CA LYS A 10 -17.00 5.35 -8.52
C LYS A 10 -17.14 6.40 -7.41
N ASP A 11 -17.28 7.66 -7.82
CA ASP A 11 -17.41 8.83 -6.93
C ASP A 11 -16.14 9.22 -6.14
N PHE A 12 -14.99 8.58 -6.39
CA PHE A 12 -13.72 9.01 -5.82
C PHE A 12 -13.05 10.08 -6.69
N VAL A 13 -12.56 11.11 -6.05
CA VAL A 13 -11.69 12.12 -6.68
C VAL A 13 -10.25 11.61 -6.66
N GLU A 14 -9.55 11.76 -7.78
CA GLU A 14 -8.13 11.44 -7.93
C GLU A 14 -7.29 12.72 -7.90
N GLU A 15 -6.34 12.81 -7.02
CA GLU A 15 -5.50 14.00 -6.83
C GLU A 15 -4.06 13.58 -6.52
N ARG A 16 -3.16 14.56 -6.55
CA ARG A 16 -1.75 14.36 -6.15
C ARG A 16 -1.41 15.35 -5.05
N PHE A 17 -0.77 14.85 -4.00
CA PHE A 17 -0.34 15.66 -2.87
C PHE A 17 1.16 15.49 -2.61
N GLU A 18 1.85 16.59 -2.37
CA GLU A 18 3.23 16.54 -1.90
C GLU A 18 3.28 15.92 -0.51
N GLY A 19 4.04 14.84 -0.38
CA GLY A 19 4.42 14.22 0.87
C GLY A 19 5.69 14.81 1.45
N ASP A 20 6.42 14.01 2.20
CA ASP A 20 7.74 14.36 2.77
C ASP A 20 8.85 13.72 1.91
N GLY A 21 9.09 14.30 0.73
CA GLY A 21 10.09 13.86 -0.24
C GLY A 21 9.57 12.98 -1.38
N ALA A 22 8.26 12.84 -1.53
CA ALA A 22 7.60 12.23 -2.69
C ALA A 22 6.21 12.78 -2.86
N THR A 23 5.74 12.96 -4.09
CA THR A 23 4.34 13.29 -4.39
C THR A 23 3.53 12.01 -4.46
N LEU A 24 2.47 11.92 -3.66
CA LEU A 24 1.59 10.77 -3.64
C LEU A 24 0.36 10.98 -4.50
N PHE A 25 -0.01 9.96 -5.26
CA PHE A 25 -1.31 9.84 -5.88
C PHE A 25 -2.33 9.36 -4.84
N VAL A 26 -3.49 9.98 -4.78
CA VAL A 26 -4.51 9.74 -3.75
C VAL A 26 -5.88 9.64 -4.37
N ARG A 27 -6.64 8.61 -4.02
CA ARG A 27 -8.07 8.51 -4.26
C ARG A 27 -8.81 8.86 -2.96
N ARG A 28 -9.81 9.74 -3.06
CA ARG A 28 -10.58 10.11 -1.87
C ARG A 28 -12.06 10.31 -2.15
N ALA A 29 -12.90 9.95 -1.19
CA ALA A 29 -14.33 10.18 -1.22
C ALA A 29 -14.88 10.23 0.22
N GLY A 30 -16.14 10.62 0.34
CA GLY A 30 -16.90 10.61 1.59
C GLY A 30 -17.40 12.00 2.01
N PRO A 31 -18.31 12.07 2.98
CA PRO A 31 -18.96 13.31 3.39
C PRO A 31 -17.99 14.30 4.00
N ALA A 32 -18.11 15.57 3.66
CA ALA A 32 -17.38 16.63 4.34
C ALA A 32 -17.68 16.60 5.85
N GLY A 33 -16.64 16.74 6.69
CA GLY A 33 -16.78 16.70 8.15
C GLY A 33 -16.89 15.30 8.77
N ALA A 34 -16.99 14.23 7.97
CA ALA A 34 -16.92 12.88 8.51
C ALA A 34 -15.48 12.54 9.01
N PRO A 35 -15.32 11.59 9.94
CA PRO A 35 -14.00 11.20 10.42
C PRO A 35 -13.06 10.78 9.30
N PRO A 36 -11.82 11.30 9.21
CA PRO A 36 -10.87 10.93 8.20
C PRO A 36 -10.29 9.54 8.45
N LEU A 37 -10.29 8.71 7.40
CA LEU A 37 -9.76 7.35 7.40
C LEU A 37 -8.78 7.18 6.24
N VAL A 38 -7.49 6.98 6.53
CA VAL A 38 -6.51 6.62 5.51
C VAL A 38 -6.39 5.11 5.38
N LEU A 39 -6.41 4.60 4.15
CA LEU A 39 -6.28 3.19 3.81
C LEU A 39 -4.97 2.92 3.09
N LEU A 40 -4.04 2.21 3.73
CA LEU A 40 -2.70 1.93 3.22
C LEU A 40 -2.61 0.52 2.65
N HIS A 41 -2.27 0.42 1.37
CA HIS A 41 -2.12 -0.84 0.65
C HIS A 41 -0.80 -1.55 0.96
N GLY A 42 -0.70 -2.82 0.56
CA GLY A 42 0.50 -3.64 0.68
C GLY A 42 1.21 -3.90 -0.64
N TYR A 43 2.20 -4.77 -0.59
CA TYR A 43 2.96 -5.25 -1.73
C TYR A 43 2.24 -6.46 -2.38
N PRO A 44 2.17 -6.54 -3.69
CA PRO A 44 2.65 -5.61 -4.73
C PRO A 44 1.58 -4.62 -5.21
N GLN A 45 0.58 -4.39 -4.43
CA GLN A 45 -0.64 -3.68 -4.79
C GLN A 45 -0.48 -2.16 -4.80
N THR A 46 -1.56 -1.47 -5.12
CA THR A 46 -1.74 -0.02 -5.08
C THR A 46 -3.01 0.30 -4.28
N SER A 47 -3.37 1.58 -4.17
CA SER A 47 -4.66 1.98 -3.59
C SER A 47 -5.86 1.26 -4.21
N ALA A 48 -5.71 0.73 -5.43
CA ALA A 48 -6.76 -0.02 -6.13
C ALA A 48 -7.26 -1.25 -5.35
N MET A 49 -6.47 -1.84 -4.46
CA MET A 49 -6.92 -2.96 -3.63
C MET A 49 -8.16 -2.63 -2.78
N TRP A 50 -8.36 -1.35 -2.50
CA TRP A 50 -9.47 -0.88 -1.68
C TRP A 50 -10.77 -0.62 -2.46
N HIS A 51 -10.82 -0.92 -3.78
CA HIS A 51 -11.95 -0.62 -4.66
C HIS A 51 -13.29 -1.22 -4.19
N GLY A 52 -13.27 -2.41 -3.58
CA GLY A 52 -14.47 -3.05 -3.05
C GLY A 52 -14.92 -2.52 -1.69
N VAL A 53 -13.98 -2.09 -0.85
CA VAL A 53 -14.24 -1.66 0.54
C VAL A 53 -14.34 -0.14 0.64
N GLY A 54 -13.52 0.59 -0.10
CA GLY A 54 -13.46 2.05 -0.06
C GLY A 54 -14.82 2.72 -0.26
N PRO A 55 -15.61 2.39 -1.30
CA PRO A 55 -16.92 2.97 -1.52
C PRO A 55 -17.93 2.68 -0.40
N ILE A 56 -17.80 1.54 0.27
CA ILE A 56 -18.65 1.21 1.42
C ILE A 56 -18.31 2.10 2.61
N LEU A 57 -17.02 2.23 2.92
CA LEU A 57 -16.53 3.06 4.02
C LEU A 57 -16.76 4.55 3.76
N ALA A 58 -16.72 4.99 2.50
CA ALA A 58 -16.96 6.38 2.11
C ALA A 58 -18.39 6.86 2.40
N ARG A 59 -19.30 5.98 2.78
CA ARG A 59 -20.64 6.37 3.28
C ARG A 59 -20.60 6.99 4.69
N THR A 60 -19.55 6.70 5.45
CA THR A 60 -19.43 7.07 6.86
C THR A 60 -18.16 7.87 7.17
N PHE A 61 -17.11 7.68 6.39
CA PHE A 61 -15.79 8.27 6.58
C PHE A 61 -15.38 9.13 5.39
N GLN A 62 -14.51 10.12 5.63
CA GLN A 62 -13.68 10.64 4.56
C GLN A 62 -12.56 9.64 4.32
N VAL A 63 -12.71 8.84 3.26
CA VAL A 63 -11.75 7.79 2.90
C VAL A 63 -10.67 8.36 2.02
N ILE A 64 -9.41 8.11 2.38
CA ILE A 64 -8.20 8.55 1.68
C ILE A 64 -7.36 7.31 1.36
N CYS A 65 -7.19 6.97 0.09
CA CYS A 65 -6.45 5.82 -0.38
C CYS A 65 -5.23 6.29 -1.19
N PRO A 66 -4.07 6.53 -0.57
CA PRO A 66 -2.86 6.86 -1.30
C PRO A 66 -2.23 5.63 -1.96
N ASP A 67 -1.60 5.80 -3.12
CA ASP A 67 -0.52 4.92 -3.52
C ASP A 67 0.72 5.30 -2.71
N LEU A 68 1.35 4.34 -2.03
CA LEU A 68 2.58 4.61 -1.29
C LEU A 68 3.71 5.00 -2.24
N ARG A 69 4.71 5.78 -1.77
CA ARG A 69 5.90 6.07 -2.60
C ARG A 69 6.52 4.78 -3.14
N GLY A 70 6.94 4.81 -4.39
CA GLY A 70 7.46 3.64 -5.11
C GLY A 70 6.38 2.77 -5.75
N TYR A 71 5.10 3.03 -5.51
CA TYR A 71 3.98 2.23 -6.03
C TYR A 71 3.07 3.05 -6.93
N GLY A 72 2.40 2.35 -7.83
CA GLY A 72 1.33 2.88 -8.65
C GLY A 72 1.68 4.19 -9.35
N ARG A 73 0.85 5.19 -9.13
CA ARG A 73 0.95 6.53 -9.75
C ARG A 73 1.69 7.55 -8.87
N SER A 74 2.17 7.13 -7.69
CA SER A 74 3.02 7.96 -6.82
C SER A 74 4.45 8.03 -7.34
N ASP A 75 5.20 9.03 -6.87
CA ASP A 75 6.60 9.20 -7.21
C ASP A 75 7.46 8.02 -6.75
N LYS A 76 8.53 7.80 -7.50
CA LYS A 76 9.53 6.76 -7.27
C LYS A 76 10.91 7.39 -7.11
N PRO A 77 11.16 8.09 -5.98
CA PRO A 77 12.45 8.74 -5.76
C PRO A 77 13.59 7.73 -5.84
N ALA A 78 14.75 8.18 -6.29
CA ALA A 78 15.94 7.36 -6.30
C ALA A 78 16.28 6.88 -4.87
N SER A 79 16.71 5.62 -4.76
CA SER A 79 17.19 5.07 -3.49
C SER A 79 18.64 5.47 -3.25
N ASP A 80 19.04 5.50 -1.99
CA ASP A 80 20.43 5.62 -1.56
C ASP A 80 20.97 4.28 -1.03
N ALA A 81 22.25 4.23 -0.68
CA ALA A 81 22.91 3.04 -0.15
C ALA A 81 22.28 2.53 1.17
N ALA A 82 21.64 3.39 1.93
CA ALA A 82 20.94 3.04 3.17
C ALA A 82 19.44 2.73 2.96
N HIS A 83 18.95 2.87 1.72
CA HIS A 83 17.52 2.78 1.37
C HIS A 83 16.61 3.70 2.18
N ALA A 84 17.17 4.82 2.69
CA ALA A 84 16.47 5.76 3.56
C ALA A 84 15.18 6.32 2.93
N PRO A 85 15.13 6.66 1.62
CA PRO A 85 13.89 7.12 0.98
C PRO A 85 12.73 6.14 1.05
N TYR A 86 13.00 4.85 1.20
CA TYR A 86 11.98 3.79 1.26
C TYR A 86 11.81 3.19 2.66
N ALA A 87 12.46 3.78 3.67
CA ALA A 87 12.23 3.41 5.06
C ALA A 87 10.76 3.66 5.46
N LYS A 88 10.22 2.82 6.34
CA LYS A 88 8.83 2.98 6.80
C LYS A 88 8.58 4.32 7.49
N ARG A 89 9.62 4.92 8.07
CA ARG A 89 9.59 6.28 8.64
C ARG A 89 9.32 7.33 7.56
N ALA A 90 10.07 7.30 6.46
CA ALA A 90 9.88 8.23 5.36
C ALA A 90 8.48 8.09 4.74
N MET A 91 8.00 6.85 4.56
CA MET A 91 6.64 6.60 4.07
C MET A 91 5.56 7.08 5.06
N ALA A 92 5.79 6.95 6.36
CA ALA A 92 4.88 7.45 7.39
C ALA A 92 4.82 8.99 7.39
N SER A 93 5.96 9.66 7.22
CA SER A 93 6.02 11.11 7.09
C SER A 93 5.24 11.62 5.88
N ASP A 94 5.25 10.90 4.74
CA ASP A 94 4.41 11.24 3.59
C ASP A 94 2.93 11.24 3.97
N ILE A 95 2.47 10.20 4.68
CA ILE A 95 1.06 10.11 5.08
C ILE A 95 0.68 11.28 5.98
N VAL A 96 1.52 11.63 6.95
CA VAL A 96 1.28 12.81 7.81
C VAL A 96 1.19 14.09 6.98
N ALA A 97 2.11 14.28 6.02
CA ALA A 97 2.12 15.46 5.16
C ALA A 97 0.84 15.55 4.31
N VAL A 98 0.45 14.44 3.67
CA VAL A 98 -0.79 14.38 2.88
C VAL A 98 -2.02 14.67 3.73
N MET A 99 -2.14 14.02 4.90
CA MET A 99 -3.30 14.23 5.78
C MET A 99 -3.37 15.66 6.30
N ARG A 100 -2.23 16.30 6.61
CA ARG A 100 -2.19 17.73 6.98
C ARG A 100 -2.64 18.63 5.84
N ARG A 101 -2.21 18.37 4.58
CA ARG A 101 -2.65 19.14 3.42
C ARG A 101 -4.16 19.03 3.17
N LEU A 102 -4.75 17.90 3.54
CA LEU A 102 -6.20 17.69 3.53
C LEU A 102 -6.94 18.31 4.74
N GLY A 103 -6.21 18.95 5.67
CA GLY A 103 -6.78 19.57 6.86
C GLY A 103 -7.04 18.61 8.02
N HIS A 104 -6.45 17.40 7.99
CA HIS A 104 -6.67 16.38 9.01
C HIS A 104 -5.47 16.25 9.93
N GLU A 105 -5.58 16.83 11.13
CA GLU A 105 -4.54 16.76 12.14
C GLU A 105 -4.51 15.40 12.86
N ARG A 106 -5.66 14.75 12.98
CA ARG A 106 -5.80 13.42 13.59
C ARG A 106 -6.75 12.56 12.76
N PHE A 107 -6.38 11.29 12.53
CA PHE A 107 -7.10 10.41 11.60
C PHE A 107 -7.06 8.95 12.02
N LEU A 108 -7.98 8.17 11.46
CA LEU A 108 -8.04 6.71 11.54
C LEU A 108 -7.15 6.10 10.48
N VAL A 109 -6.61 4.91 10.75
CA VAL A 109 -5.74 4.17 9.81
C VAL A 109 -6.25 2.75 9.64
N GLY A 110 -6.56 2.36 8.40
CA GLY A 110 -6.72 0.96 7.99
C GLY A 110 -5.54 0.58 7.11
N ALA A 111 -4.85 -0.53 7.38
CA ALA A 111 -3.63 -0.83 6.64
C ALA A 111 -3.39 -2.34 6.51
N HIS A 112 -2.88 -2.75 5.36
CA HIS A 112 -2.60 -4.14 5.03
C HIS A 112 -1.13 -4.34 4.66
N ASP A 113 -0.53 -5.48 5.04
CA ASP A 113 0.81 -5.93 4.65
C ASP A 113 1.89 -4.83 4.86
N ARG A 114 2.58 -4.37 3.80
CA ARG A 114 3.60 -3.30 3.90
C ARG A 114 3.01 -1.97 4.34
N GLY A 115 1.77 -1.67 3.97
CA GLY A 115 1.05 -0.50 4.48
C GLY A 115 0.83 -0.58 5.99
N ALA A 116 0.56 -1.76 6.53
CA ALA A 116 0.43 -1.95 7.97
C ALA A 116 1.77 -1.76 8.72
N ARG A 117 2.90 -2.07 8.08
CA ARG A 117 4.22 -1.71 8.64
C ARG A 117 4.49 -0.20 8.63
N VAL A 118 3.98 0.51 7.61
CA VAL A 118 3.99 1.98 7.58
C VAL A 118 3.11 2.53 8.70
N ALA A 119 1.89 1.99 8.86
CA ALA A 119 0.97 2.38 9.92
C ALA A 119 1.55 2.12 11.32
N HIS A 120 2.20 0.98 11.55
CA HIS A 120 2.90 0.69 12.80
C HIS A 120 3.98 1.75 13.09
N ARG A 121 4.78 2.10 12.08
CA ARG A 121 5.80 3.14 12.22
C ARG A 121 5.17 4.52 12.45
N LEU A 122 4.08 4.83 11.76
CA LEU A 122 3.30 6.05 11.94
C LEU A 122 2.82 6.21 13.38
N GLY A 123 2.25 5.13 13.97
CA GLY A 123 1.80 5.17 15.36
C GLY A 123 2.91 5.35 16.38
N LEU A 124 4.14 4.88 16.08
CA LEU A 124 5.30 5.08 16.95
C LEU A 124 5.89 6.48 16.85
N ASP A 125 5.98 7.05 15.64
CA ASP A 125 6.64 8.34 15.40
C ASP A 125 5.66 9.52 15.56
N HIS A 126 4.36 9.30 15.35
CA HIS A 126 3.32 10.34 15.37
C HIS A 126 2.06 9.87 16.12
N PRO A 127 2.17 9.47 17.42
CA PRO A 127 1.05 8.91 18.18
C PRO A 127 -0.10 9.90 18.35
N ASP A 128 0.18 11.18 18.33
CA ASP A 128 -0.78 12.28 18.40
C ASP A 128 -1.66 12.39 17.14
N ARG A 129 -1.16 11.90 16.00
CA ARG A 129 -1.87 11.93 14.72
C ARG A 129 -2.82 10.76 14.51
N VAL A 130 -2.61 9.65 15.20
CA VAL A 130 -3.39 8.43 15.03
C VAL A 130 -4.50 8.35 16.07
N ALA A 131 -5.75 8.38 15.62
CA ALA A 131 -6.92 8.23 16.50
C ALA A 131 -7.13 6.76 16.88
N ALA A 132 -7.04 5.87 15.90
CA ALA A 132 -7.06 4.41 16.06
C ALA A 132 -6.50 3.77 14.79
N MET A 133 -6.07 2.51 14.86
CA MET A 133 -5.60 1.77 13.69
C MET A 133 -6.10 0.33 13.67
N ALA A 134 -6.36 -0.16 12.45
CA ALA A 134 -6.60 -1.56 12.14
C ALA A 134 -5.49 -2.07 11.22
N LEU A 135 -4.72 -3.04 11.70
CA LEU A 135 -3.62 -3.67 10.97
C LEU A 135 -4.07 -5.05 10.50
N LEU A 136 -4.04 -5.28 9.18
CA LEU A 136 -4.55 -6.48 8.55
C LEU A 136 -3.40 -7.33 8.02
N ASP A 137 -3.42 -8.60 8.38
CA ASP A 137 -2.56 -9.67 7.88
C ASP A 137 -1.06 -9.33 7.93
N ILE A 138 -0.59 -8.84 9.09
CA ILE A 138 0.82 -8.52 9.32
C ILE A 138 1.18 -8.57 10.80
N ALA A 139 2.41 -8.97 11.10
CA ALA A 139 3.05 -8.78 12.39
C ALA A 139 4.20 -7.75 12.29
N PRO A 140 4.66 -7.19 13.42
CA PRO A 140 5.78 -6.24 13.41
C PRO A 140 7.02 -6.83 12.73
N THR A 141 7.74 -6.00 11.99
CA THR A 141 8.88 -6.43 11.15
C THR A 141 9.95 -7.17 11.95
N ARG A 142 10.25 -6.69 13.17
CA ARG A 142 11.27 -7.27 14.02
C ARG A 142 10.92 -8.72 14.39
N GLU A 143 9.71 -8.93 14.88
CA GLU A 143 9.21 -10.23 15.31
C GLU A 143 9.21 -11.24 14.16
N MET A 144 8.80 -10.82 12.98
CA MET A 144 8.80 -11.66 11.79
C MET A 144 10.21 -12.12 11.39
N TYR A 145 11.19 -11.22 11.38
CA TYR A 145 12.56 -11.56 10.98
C TYR A 145 13.32 -12.31 12.09
N THR A 146 13.14 -11.95 13.36
CA THR A 146 13.82 -12.66 14.47
C THR A 146 13.25 -14.05 14.72
N GLY A 147 11.96 -14.27 14.41
CA GLY A 147 11.29 -15.56 14.49
C GLY A 147 11.40 -16.42 13.23
N THR A 148 12.31 -16.10 12.30
CA THR A 148 12.44 -16.82 11.02
C THR A 148 12.79 -18.30 11.24
N SER A 149 11.99 -19.17 10.62
CA SER A 149 12.23 -20.61 10.51
C SER A 149 12.32 -21.02 9.03
N ALA A 150 12.75 -22.25 8.76
CA ALA A 150 12.75 -22.77 7.38
C ALA A 150 11.33 -22.76 6.78
N ALA A 151 10.31 -23.13 7.56
CA ALA A 151 8.92 -23.06 7.11
C ALA A 151 8.48 -21.64 6.77
N PHE A 152 8.85 -20.67 7.60
CA PHE A 152 8.58 -19.24 7.32
C PHE A 152 9.30 -18.77 6.07
N ALA A 153 10.60 -19.09 5.93
CA ALA A 153 11.38 -18.70 4.75
C ALA A 153 10.81 -19.29 3.46
N HIS A 154 10.30 -20.52 3.49
CA HIS A 154 9.60 -21.14 2.35
C HIS A 154 8.29 -20.43 2.02
N ALA A 155 7.45 -20.17 3.00
CA ALA A 155 6.15 -19.50 2.79
C ALA A 155 6.29 -18.06 2.32
N TYR A 156 7.29 -17.34 2.85
CA TYR A 156 7.56 -15.91 2.58
C TYR A 156 8.87 -15.68 1.84
N TRP A 157 9.27 -16.60 0.96
CA TRP A 157 10.54 -16.59 0.22
C TRP A 157 10.83 -15.23 -0.43
N HIS A 158 9.81 -14.55 -0.94
CA HIS A 158 9.94 -13.24 -1.59
C HIS A 158 10.44 -12.13 -0.66
N TRP A 159 10.28 -12.24 0.66
CA TRP A 159 10.85 -11.28 1.60
C TRP A 159 12.37 -11.34 1.59
N PHE A 160 12.93 -12.55 1.49
CA PHE A 160 14.38 -12.78 1.45
C PHE A 160 14.94 -12.52 0.05
N PHE A 161 14.20 -12.86 -0.99
CA PHE A 161 14.55 -12.57 -2.37
C PHE A 161 14.65 -11.05 -2.63
N LEU A 162 13.66 -10.28 -2.19
CA LEU A 162 13.62 -8.83 -2.40
C LEU A 162 14.63 -8.03 -1.56
N THR A 163 15.33 -8.68 -0.63
CA THR A 163 16.43 -8.05 0.12
C THR A 163 17.81 -8.38 -0.44
N GLN A 164 17.87 -9.15 -1.54
CA GLN A 164 19.15 -9.43 -2.19
C GLN A 164 19.73 -8.16 -2.82
N PRO A 165 21.07 -8.09 -2.94
CA PRO A 165 21.72 -6.94 -3.56
C PRO A 165 21.23 -6.69 -5.00
N SER A 166 21.04 -5.41 -5.33
CA SER A 166 20.80 -4.98 -6.72
C SER A 166 22.01 -5.39 -7.61
N PRO A 167 21.79 -5.83 -8.86
CA PRO A 167 20.51 -5.81 -9.60
C PRO A 167 19.78 -7.16 -9.64
N LEU A 168 20.00 -8.07 -8.69
CA LEU A 168 19.49 -9.45 -8.80
C LEU A 168 17.94 -9.50 -8.82
N PRO A 169 17.21 -8.95 -7.84
CA PRO A 169 15.75 -9.01 -7.88
C PRO A 169 15.16 -8.29 -9.09
N GLU A 170 15.70 -7.11 -9.40
CA GLU A 170 15.21 -6.28 -10.51
C GLU A 170 15.36 -7.01 -11.87
N ARG A 171 16.50 -7.63 -12.10
CA ARG A 171 16.73 -8.37 -13.36
C ARG A 171 15.84 -9.61 -13.45
N MET A 172 15.67 -10.35 -12.36
CA MET A 172 14.84 -11.56 -12.36
C MET A 172 13.37 -11.22 -12.56
N ILE A 173 12.85 -10.20 -11.88
CA ILE A 173 11.47 -9.74 -12.07
C ILE A 173 11.31 -9.14 -13.47
N GLY A 174 12.24 -8.32 -13.90
CA GLY A 174 12.20 -7.65 -15.20
C GLY A 174 12.29 -8.57 -16.41
N ALA A 175 12.77 -9.82 -16.24
CA ALA A 175 12.80 -10.80 -17.30
C ALA A 175 11.41 -11.30 -17.72
N ASP A 176 10.48 -11.43 -16.78
CA ASP A 176 9.07 -11.77 -17.01
C ASP A 176 8.20 -11.19 -15.86
N PRO A 177 7.92 -9.89 -15.87
CA PRO A 177 7.16 -9.25 -14.82
C PRO A 177 5.76 -9.82 -14.66
N GLU A 178 5.06 -10.06 -15.77
CA GLU A 178 3.69 -10.57 -15.74
C GLU A 178 3.63 -11.99 -15.17
N GLY A 179 4.53 -12.89 -15.61
CA GLY A 179 4.62 -14.23 -15.06
C GLY A 179 4.98 -14.24 -13.57
N PHE A 180 5.94 -13.41 -13.17
CA PHE A 180 6.33 -13.28 -11.76
C PHE A 180 5.13 -12.88 -10.89
N TRP A 181 4.37 -11.86 -11.30
CA TRP A 181 3.24 -11.36 -10.52
C TRP A 181 2.06 -12.33 -10.51
N LYS A 182 1.79 -13.00 -11.62
CA LYS A 182 0.77 -14.06 -11.67
C LYS A 182 1.11 -15.17 -10.69
N LEU A 183 2.34 -15.69 -10.73
CA LEU A 183 2.79 -16.74 -9.81
C LEU A 183 2.78 -16.29 -8.35
N LYS A 184 3.12 -15.02 -8.07
CA LYS A 184 3.15 -14.47 -6.72
C LYS A 184 1.77 -14.21 -6.14
N CYS A 185 0.85 -13.68 -6.96
CA CYS A 185 -0.49 -13.27 -6.51
C CYS A 185 -1.51 -14.40 -6.56
N PHE A 186 -1.30 -15.40 -7.42
CA PHE A 186 -2.24 -16.51 -7.57
C PHE A 186 -1.84 -17.67 -6.67
N ASN A 187 -2.63 -17.89 -5.64
CA ASN A 187 -2.51 -19.13 -4.89
C ASN A 187 -3.34 -20.22 -5.60
N GLN A 188 -2.68 -21.00 -6.46
CA GLN A 188 -3.31 -22.10 -7.21
C GLN A 188 -4.02 -23.12 -6.31
N ALA A 189 -3.61 -23.25 -5.04
CA ALA A 189 -4.21 -24.18 -4.10
C ALA A 189 -5.62 -23.76 -3.64
N ARG A 190 -6.02 -22.50 -3.81
CA ARG A 190 -7.34 -22.00 -3.41
C ARG A 190 -8.36 -21.94 -4.55
N GLY A 191 -7.95 -22.16 -5.79
CA GLY A 191 -8.87 -22.20 -6.95
C GLY A 191 -9.49 -20.86 -7.36
N ASP A 192 -9.51 -19.87 -6.48
CA ASP A 192 -10.09 -18.54 -6.72
C ASP A 192 -8.99 -17.52 -6.99
N ASN A 193 -9.14 -16.81 -8.10
CA ASN A 193 -8.32 -15.66 -8.41
C ASN A 193 -9.02 -14.39 -7.88
N PRO A 194 -8.53 -13.76 -6.79
CA PRO A 194 -9.14 -12.56 -6.25
C PRO A 194 -8.88 -11.31 -7.10
N PHE A 195 -8.03 -11.42 -8.12
CA PHE A 195 -7.65 -10.30 -8.98
C PHE A 195 -8.37 -10.38 -10.31
N THR A 196 -9.12 -9.35 -10.66
CA THR A 196 -9.62 -9.16 -12.01
C THR A 196 -8.46 -8.75 -12.94
N PRO A 197 -8.57 -8.92 -14.27
CA PRO A 197 -7.58 -8.41 -15.21
C PRO A 197 -7.30 -6.91 -15.03
N GLU A 198 -8.35 -6.13 -14.73
CA GLU A 198 -8.23 -4.69 -14.47
C GLU A 198 -7.43 -4.41 -13.20
N ALA A 199 -7.67 -5.17 -12.13
CA ALA A 199 -6.93 -5.04 -10.88
C ALA A 199 -5.44 -5.40 -11.06
N LEU A 200 -5.15 -6.43 -11.86
CA LEU A 200 -3.78 -6.82 -12.20
C LEU A 200 -3.05 -5.75 -13.01
N SER A 201 -3.74 -5.09 -13.94
CA SER A 201 -3.13 -4.02 -14.75
C SER A 201 -2.68 -2.81 -13.94
N LEU A 202 -3.16 -2.68 -12.70
CA LEU A 202 -2.80 -1.60 -11.77
C LEU A 202 -1.64 -1.96 -10.83
N ILE A 203 -1.11 -3.18 -10.92
CA ILE A 203 0.12 -3.56 -10.24
C ILE A 203 1.29 -3.08 -11.11
N HIS A 204 1.93 -2.00 -10.69
CA HIS A 204 3.09 -1.42 -11.37
C HIS A 204 4.37 -1.86 -10.68
N ILE A 205 5.28 -2.37 -11.46
CA ILE A 205 6.59 -2.85 -11.04
C ILE A 205 7.66 -1.81 -11.38
#